data_75547d4bf6bb75dfba40be93604ec93e
#
_entry.id   75547d4bf6bb75dfba40be93604ec93e
#
_cell.length_a   1.000
_cell.length_b   1.000
_cell.length_c   1.000
_cell.angle_alpha   90.00
_cell.angle_beta   90.00
_cell.angle_gamma   90.00
#
_symmetry.space_group_name_H-M   'P 1'
#
loop_
_entity.id
_entity.type
_entity.pdbx_description
1 polymer ?
#
loop_
_entity_poly.entity_id
_entity_poly.type
_entity_poly.pdbx_seq_one_letter_code
_entity_poly.pdbx_strand_id
1 'polypeptide(L)'
;MILIIKKKLKMLDFNKLLPDLIDLSSEASSSIMDIYNSDFSHKNKDDGSPLTLADESSNNIIIEGLKRITPEIQAVSEETFKNNISYECSYWLIDPLDGTKEFINRNGDFSVNISFIYEHRSIFGLVQRPIDMKVWTSLDTVSQTNAEQTSPLRIVVSRSHKREADTLFLQLLQDSEIDYELVEKGSSLKICALCDDEADIYPRFGPTSEWDIAAADAVLASYGGSIFSLEDFERLKYSKKNILNPPFIAYRNELIKRTYSQKVEDYVKKLL
;
A
#
# COMPACT_ATOMS: atom_id res chain seq x y z
N MET A 1 21.91 22.44 -6.17
CA MET A 1 20.65 21.70 -5.96
C MET A 1 20.91 20.22 -5.70
N ILE A 2 21.52 19.45 -6.59
CA ILE A 2 21.86 18.01 -6.42
C ILE A 2 22.69 17.72 -5.15
N LEU A 3 23.62 18.60 -4.78
CA LEU A 3 24.46 18.44 -3.59
C LEU A 3 23.69 18.62 -2.26
N ILE A 4 22.69 19.51 -2.27
CA ILE A 4 21.80 19.75 -1.11
C ILE A 4 20.85 18.58 -0.93
N ILE A 5 20.32 18.01 -2.02
CA ILE A 5 19.43 16.85 -2.02
C ILE A 5 20.15 15.61 -1.53
N LYS A 6 21.38 15.33 -2.05
CA LYS A 6 22.24 14.25 -1.53
C LYS A 6 22.62 14.45 -0.06
N LYS A 7 22.70 15.71 0.41
CA LYS A 7 22.98 16.04 1.80
C LYS A 7 21.74 15.83 2.69
N LYS A 8 20.52 16.14 2.20
CA LYS A 8 19.26 15.86 2.90
C LYS A 8 19.01 14.34 3.03
N LEU A 9 19.23 13.57 1.97
CA LEU A 9 19.04 12.10 2.00
C LEU A 9 20.08 11.38 2.88
N LYS A 10 21.31 11.90 2.94
CA LYS A 10 22.36 11.37 3.82
C LYS A 10 22.06 11.63 5.31
N MET A 11 21.02 12.43 5.63
CA MET A 11 20.58 12.75 6.97
C MET A 11 19.43 11.86 7.49
N LEU A 12 18.64 11.21 6.60
CA LEU A 12 17.57 10.31 7.03
C LEU A 12 18.14 8.88 7.20
N ASP A 13 18.39 8.53 8.43
CA ASP A 13 18.73 7.18 8.84
C ASP A 13 17.44 6.50 9.33
N PHE A 14 16.77 5.79 8.44
CA PHE A 14 15.50 5.14 8.77
C PHE A 14 15.63 4.14 9.92
N ASN A 15 16.81 3.51 10.13
CA ASN A 15 17.01 2.65 11.29
C ASN A 15 16.91 3.43 12.61
N LYS A 16 17.37 4.69 12.62
CA LYS A 16 17.24 5.56 13.80
C LYS A 16 15.85 6.14 13.97
N LEU A 17 15.14 6.38 12.86
CA LEU A 17 13.78 6.92 12.87
C LEU A 17 12.72 5.86 13.15
N LEU A 18 13.02 4.59 12.93
CA LEU A 18 12.04 3.50 12.99
C LEU A 18 11.29 3.43 14.33
N PRO A 19 11.96 3.53 15.51
CA PRO A 19 11.23 3.52 16.78
C PRO A 19 10.19 4.65 16.86
N ASP A 20 10.57 5.87 16.52
CA ASP A 20 9.67 7.03 16.55
C ASP A 20 8.51 6.88 15.55
N LEU A 21 8.75 6.28 14.38
CA LEU A 21 7.72 6.03 13.37
C LEU A 21 6.77 4.92 13.79
N ILE A 22 7.25 3.87 14.47
CA ILE A 22 6.39 2.82 15.05
C ILE A 22 5.54 3.40 16.17
N ASP A 23 6.12 4.18 17.08
CA ASP A 23 5.39 4.83 18.16
C ASP A 23 4.30 5.74 17.60
N LEU A 24 4.62 6.52 16.57
CA LEU A 24 3.68 7.41 15.89
C LEU A 24 2.53 6.66 15.24
N SER A 25 2.82 5.59 14.50
CA SER A 25 1.79 4.76 13.88
C SER A 25 0.93 4.03 14.92
N SER A 26 1.53 3.66 16.06
CA SER A 26 0.82 3.00 17.16
C SER A 26 -0.10 3.96 17.91
N GLU A 27 0.29 5.23 18.10
CA GLU A 27 -0.57 6.28 18.64
C GLU A 27 -1.76 6.54 17.71
N ALA A 28 -1.53 6.65 16.40
CA ALA A 28 -2.59 6.79 15.41
C ALA A 28 -3.53 5.58 15.41
N SER A 29 -2.98 4.36 15.42
CA SER A 29 -3.76 3.12 15.48
C SER A 29 -4.59 3.01 16.74
N SER A 30 -4.06 3.41 17.90
CA SER A 30 -4.81 3.44 19.16
C SER A 30 -5.99 4.39 19.10
N SER A 31 -5.78 5.59 18.54
CA SER A 31 -6.85 6.57 18.32
C SER A 31 -7.96 6.04 17.40
N ILE A 32 -7.57 5.34 16.32
CA ILE A 32 -8.51 4.65 15.42
C ILE A 32 -9.31 3.61 16.21
N MET A 33 -8.65 2.79 17.04
CA MET A 33 -9.32 1.73 17.79
C MET A 33 -10.24 2.26 18.90
N ASP A 34 -9.93 3.38 19.52
CA ASP A 34 -10.83 4.05 20.49
C ASP A 34 -12.16 4.43 19.82
N ILE A 35 -12.08 4.95 18.59
CA ILE A 35 -13.27 5.30 17.82
C ILE A 35 -13.96 4.04 17.29
N TYR A 36 -13.19 3.06 16.79
CA TYR A 36 -13.72 1.78 16.28
C TYR A 36 -14.55 1.03 17.34
N ASN A 37 -14.16 1.08 18.61
CA ASN A 37 -14.84 0.42 19.69
C ASN A 37 -16.00 1.23 20.28
N SER A 38 -16.24 2.47 19.81
CA SER A 38 -17.33 3.35 20.21
C SER A 38 -18.42 3.46 19.13
N ASP A 39 -19.53 4.11 19.46
CA ASP A 39 -20.48 4.59 18.45
C ASP A 39 -19.92 5.86 17.83
N PHE A 40 -19.69 5.84 16.52
CA PHE A 40 -19.16 6.99 15.79
C PHE A 40 -20.06 7.40 14.62
N SER A 41 -20.11 8.71 14.35
CA SER A 41 -20.71 9.25 13.14
C SER A 41 -19.70 9.25 12.00
N HIS A 42 -20.16 9.05 10.78
CA HIS A 42 -19.35 9.17 9.57
C HIS A 42 -19.91 10.27 8.67
N LYS A 43 -19.04 10.87 7.89
CA LYS A 43 -19.36 11.85 6.85
C LYS A 43 -19.00 11.27 5.49
N ASN A 44 -19.72 11.67 4.47
CA ASN A 44 -19.31 11.38 3.09
C ASN A 44 -18.36 12.47 2.61
N LYS A 45 -17.27 12.07 1.96
CA LYS A 45 -16.40 12.97 1.19
C LYS A 45 -17.11 13.41 -0.08
N ASP A 46 -16.62 14.45 -0.73
CA ASP A 46 -17.17 14.96 -2.01
C ASP A 46 -17.18 13.89 -3.11
N ASP A 47 -16.28 12.91 -3.04
CA ASP A 47 -16.21 11.76 -3.93
C ASP A 47 -17.20 10.63 -3.57
N GLY A 48 -18.02 10.81 -2.54
CA GLY A 48 -18.95 9.83 -2.01
C GLY A 48 -18.36 8.79 -1.06
N SER A 49 -17.07 8.88 -0.74
CA SER A 49 -16.42 7.99 0.24
C SER A 49 -16.73 8.43 1.67
N PRO A 50 -16.95 7.47 2.61
CA PRO A 50 -17.18 7.84 4.01
C PRO A 50 -15.94 8.46 4.64
N LEU A 51 -16.10 9.59 5.30
CA LEU A 51 -15.10 10.21 6.16
C LEU A 51 -15.49 9.97 7.61
N THR A 52 -14.63 9.42 8.40
CA THR A 52 -14.84 9.13 9.81
C THR A 52 -13.99 10.04 10.71
N LEU A 53 -14.39 10.16 11.96
CA LEU A 53 -13.56 10.83 12.96
C LEU A 53 -12.21 10.14 13.16
N ALA A 54 -12.13 8.84 12.83
CA ALA A 54 -10.91 8.08 12.93
C ALA A 54 -9.86 8.55 11.90
N ASP A 55 -10.29 8.84 10.63
CA ASP A 55 -9.41 9.41 9.61
C ASP A 55 -8.81 10.74 10.09
N GLU A 56 -9.66 11.65 10.56
CA GLU A 56 -9.24 12.99 11.02
C GLU A 56 -8.27 12.92 12.20
N SER A 57 -8.56 12.07 13.20
CA SER A 57 -7.72 11.92 14.38
C SER A 57 -6.37 11.29 14.05
N SER A 58 -6.36 10.19 13.29
CA SER A 58 -5.14 9.54 12.82
C SER A 58 -4.28 10.49 12.00
N ASN A 59 -4.89 11.22 11.06
CA ASN A 59 -4.19 12.21 10.23
C ASN A 59 -3.47 13.26 11.07
N ASN A 60 -4.16 13.84 12.05
CA ASN A 60 -3.58 14.89 12.89
C ASN A 60 -2.38 14.36 13.69
N ILE A 61 -2.49 13.18 14.28
CA ILE A 61 -1.39 12.53 15.02
C ILE A 61 -0.19 12.33 14.12
N ILE A 62 -0.38 11.74 12.93
CA ILE A 62 0.73 11.42 12.02
C ILE A 62 1.39 12.69 11.48
N ILE A 63 0.63 13.67 11.02
CA ILE A 63 1.17 14.92 10.47
C ILE A 63 1.97 15.70 11.53
N GLU A 64 1.43 15.86 12.74
CA GLU A 64 2.14 16.57 13.80
C GLU A 64 3.36 15.78 14.30
N GLY A 65 3.29 14.46 14.34
CA GLY A 65 4.43 13.60 14.65
C GLY A 65 5.57 13.75 13.62
N LEU A 66 5.27 13.63 12.34
CA LEU A 66 6.26 13.79 11.27
C LEU A 66 6.89 15.18 11.25
N LYS A 67 6.14 16.25 11.56
CA LYS A 67 6.69 17.60 11.72
C LYS A 67 7.69 17.69 12.88
N ARG A 68 7.51 16.92 13.96
CA ARG A 68 8.49 16.86 15.06
C ARG A 68 9.73 16.05 14.71
N ILE A 69 9.53 14.91 14.01
CA ILE A 69 10.61 13.97 13.67
C ILE A 69 11.47 14.51 12.53
N THR A 70 10.84 15.08 11.50
CA THR A 70 11.51 15.55 10.27
C THR A 70 10.90 16.88 9.78
N PRO A 71 11.10 18.00 10.51
CA PRO A 71 10.43 19.27 10.27
C PRO A 71 10.68 19.88 8.89
N GLU A 72 11.78 19.52 8.23
CA GLU A 72 12.16 20.01 6.90
C GLU A 72 11.59 19.16 5.76
N ILE A 73 10.91 18.05 6.06
CA ILE A 73 10.37 17.16 5.03
C ILE A 73 8.86 17.43 4.86
N GLN A 74 8.45 17.63 3.61
CA GLN A 74 7.04 17.78 3.25
C GLN A 74 6.27 16.49 3.64
N ALA A 75 5.11 16.64 4.23
CA ALA A 75 4.16 15.53 4.42
C ALA A 75 2.92 15.75 3.54
N VAL A 76 2.55 14.73 2.79
CA VAL A 76 1.39 14.67 1.91
C VAL A 76 0.48 13.57 2.42
N SER A 77 -0.73 13.91 2.81
CA SER A 77 -1.72 12.96 3.32
C SER A 77 -2.99 12.99 2.47
N GLU A 78 -3.67 11.84 2.36
CA GLU A 78 -4.98 11.74 1.73
C GLU A 78 -5.93 12.82 2.21
N GLU A 79 -6.02 13.03 3.53
CA GLU A 79 -6.99 13.96 4.16
C GLU A 79 -6.72 15.43 3.88
N THR A 80 -5.49 15.78 3.50
CA THR A 80 -5.08 17.15 3.21
C THR A 80 -4.65 17.39 1.77
N PHE A 81 -4.74 16.37 0.93
CA PHE A 81 -4.30 16.40 -0.46
C PHE A 81 -5.08 17.42 -1.29
N LYS A 82 -4.34 18.14 -2.16
CA LYS A 82 -4.90 19.06 -3.16
C LYS A 82 -4.33 18.73 -4.54
N ASN A 83 -5.17 18.66 -5.55
CA ASN A 83 -4.80 18.25 -6.92
C ASN A 83 -3.69 19.08 -7.60
N ASN A 84 -3.29 20.21 -7.04
CA ASN A 84 -2.24 21.08 -7.58
C ASN A 84 -0.99 21.13 -6.68
N ILE A 85 -0.78 20.11 -5.86
CA ILE A 85 0.39 20.02 -4.98
C ILE A 85 1.67 19.92 -5.82
N SER A 86 2.70 20.66 -5.42
CA SER A 86 4.05 20.49 -5.94
C SER A 86 4.81 19.56 -5.03
N TYR A 87 5.22 18.42 -5.56
CA TYR A 87 6.02 17.47 -4.80
C TYR A 87 7.47 17.94 -4.71
N GLU A 88 8.02 17.90 -3.51
CA GLU A 88 9.46 17.97 -3.34
C GLU A 88 10.11 16.68 -3.89
N CYS A 89 11.43 16.71 -4.08
CA CYS A 89 12.19 15.53 -4.52
C CYS A 89 12.08 14.35 -3.54
N SER A 90 11.78 14.66 -2.26
CA SER A 90 11.54 13.70 -1.19
C SER A 90 10.44 14.20 -0.27
N TYR A 91 9.51 13.34 0.10
CA TYR A 91 8.38 13.67 0.98
C TYR A 91 7.80 12.42 1.63
N TRP A 92 7.09 12.63 2.74
CA TRP A 92 6.24 11.61 3.34
C TRP A 92 4.91 11.54 2.58
N LEU A 93 4.46 10.34 2.28
CA LEU A 93 3.15 10.06 1.69
C LEU A 93 2.37 9.15 2.62
N ILE A 94 1.17 9.58 3.02
CA ILE A 94 0.44 9.02 4.15
C ILE A 94 -0.99 8.71 3.73
N ASP A 95 -1.46 7.54 4.13
CA ASP A 95 -2.86 7.21 4.28
C ASP A 95 -3.14 6.95 5.76
N PRO A 96 -3.86 7.85 6.43
CA PRO A 96 -4.09 7.76 7.87
C PRO A 96 -5.00 6.59 8.27
N LEU A 97 -5.90 6.19 7.38
CA LEU A 97 -6.81 5.04 7.56
C LEU A 97 -7.26 4.49 6.21
N ASP A 98 -6.41 3.67 5.59
CA ASP A 98 -6.78 2.91 4.40
C ASP A 98 -7.80 1.83 4.76
N GLY A 99 -8.88 1.77 3.98
CA GLY A 99 -9.97 0.84 4.23
C GLY A 99 -11.08 1.42 5.11
N THR A 100 -11.45 2.69 4.93
CA THR A 100 -12.55 3.33 5.66
C THR A 100 -13.87 2.54 5.56
N LYS A 101 -14.13 1.88 4.43
CA LYS A 101 -15.30 0.99 4.26
C LYS A 101 -15.20 -0.26 5.14
N GLU A 102 -14.03 -0.87 5.19
CA GLU A 102 -13.72 -2.01 6.04
C GLU A 102 -13.84 -1.65 7.53
N PHE A 103 -13.40 -0.45 7.88
CA PHE A 103 -13.57 0.11 9.23
C PHE A 103 -15.05 0.26 9.60
N ILE A 104 -15.88 0.86 8.72
CA ILE A 104 -17.32 1.03 8.94
C ILE A 104 -18.02 -0.34 9.03
N ASN A 105 -17.66 -1.28 8.17
CA ASN A 105 -18.21 -2.64 8.15
C ASN A 105 -17.68 -3.55 9.29
N ARG A 106 -16.79 -3.04 10.12
CA ARG A 106 -16.22 -3.72 11.29
C ARG A 106 -15.61 -5.09 10.98
N ASN A 107 -14.92 -5.21 9.83
CA ASN A 107 -14.29 -6.48 9.44
C ASN A 107 -12.79 -6.59 9.79
N GLY A 108 -12.17 -5.49 10.27
CA GLY A 108 -10.79 -5.47 10.74
C GLY A 108 -9.71 -5.29 9.65
N ASP A 109 -10.09 -5.23 8.38
CA ASP A 109 -9.15 -5.15 7.24
C ASP A 109 -8.82 -3.69 6.88
N PHE A 110 -8.35 -2.91 7.82
CA PHE A 110 -7.91 -1.51 7.62
C PHE A 110 -6.50 -1.29 8.17
N SER A 111 -5.80 -0.28 7.67
CA SER A 111 -4.40 -0.02 8.01
C SER A 111 -4.05 1.45 8.07
N VAL A 112 -2.97 1.77 8.79
CA VAL A 112 -2.24 3.04 8.74
C VAL A 112 -1.05 2.85 7.82
N ASN A 113 -0.87 3.75 6.84
CA ASN A 113 0.20 3.67 5.85
C ASN A 113 1.08 4.91 5.92
N ILE A 114 2.37 4.74 6.18
CA ILE A 114 3.38 5.81 6.17
C ILE A 114 4.48 5.40 5.22
N SER A 115 4.74 6.21 4.18
CA SER A 115 5.80 5.94 3.22
C SER A 115 6.67 7.17 2.99
N PHE A 116 7.93 6.94 2.59
CA PHE A 116 8.83 7.99 2.18
C PHE A 116 9.17 7.83 0.70
N ILE A 117 8.84 8.86 -0.05
CA ILE A 117 9.07 8.90 -1.50
C ILE A 117 10.36 9.67 -1.79
N TYR A 118 11.19 9.11 -2.66
CA TYR A 118 12.37 9.76 -3.19
C TYR A 118 12.54 9.44 -4.68
N GLU A 119 12.74 10.47 -5.50
CA GLU A 119 12.93 10.34 -6.95
C GLU A 119 11.90 9.38 -7.59
N HIS A 120 10.62 9.62 -7.29
CA HIS A 120 9.47 8.83 -7.79
C HIS A 120 9.43 7.36 -7.34
N ARG A 121 10.15 6.99 -6.28
CA ARG A 121 10.15 5.64 -5.71
C ARG A 121 9.79 5.68 -4.23
N SER A 122 9.06 4.71 -3.77
CA SER A 122 8.89 4.46 -2.35
C SER A 122 10.12 3.73 -1.84
N ILE A 123 10.92 4.38 -0.98
CA ILE A 123 12.17 3.85 -0.45
C ILE A 123 12.10 3.46 1.02
N PHE A 124 11.03 3.86 1.69
CA PHE A 124 10.67 3.41 3.03
C PHE A 124 9.14 3.25 3.10
N GLY A 125 8.69 2.24 3.81
CA GLY A 125 7.30 1.97 4.09
C GLY A 125 7.10 1.38 5.47
N LEU A 126 6.02 1.80 6.11
CA LEU A 126 5.46 1.24 7.32
C LEU A 126 3.97 1.07 7.10
N VAL A 127 3.47 -0.14 7.29
CA VAL A 127 2.04 -0.48 7.30
C VAL A 127 1.72 -1.04 8.68
N GLN A 128 0.72 -0.48 9.35
CA GLN A 128 0.24 -1.02 10.62
C GLN A 128 -1.23 -1.39 10.54
N ARG A 129 -1.58 -2.58 11.02
CA ARG A 129 -2.96 -3.02 11.19
C ARG A 129 -3.43 -2.72 12.61
N PRO A 130 -4.38 -1.77 12.79
CA PRO A 130 -4.76 -1.31 14.14
C PRO A 130 -5.42 -2.37 15.02
N ILE A 131 -6.18 -3.31 14.42
CA ILE A 131 -6.97 -4.29 15.19
C ILE A 131 -6.11 -5.20 16.09
N ASP A 132 -4.87 -5.46 15.73
CA ASP A 132 -3.93 -6.32 16.47
C ASP A 132 -2.53 -5.70 16.60
N MET A 133 -2.39 -4.44 16.21
CA MET A 133 -1.15 -3.65 16.27
C MET A 133 0.02 -4.26 15.48
N LYS A 134 -0.25 -5.18 14.53
CA LYS A 134 0.78 -5.78 13.70
C LYS A 134 1.38 -4.72 12.76
N VAL A 135 2.71 -4.67 12.72
CA VAL A 135 3.48 -3.74 11.88
C VAL A 135 4.29 -4.52 10.84
N TRP A 136 4.34 -3.99 9.63
CA TRP A 136 5.27 -4.39 8.57
C TRP A 136 6.11 -3.18 8.19
N THR A 137 7.42 -3.36 8.08
CA THR A 137 8.31 -2.27 7.66
C THR A 137 9.23 -2.70 6.52
N SER A 138 9.67 -1.75 5.73
CA SER A 138 10.69 -2.01 4.70
C SER A 138 12.09 -2.22 5.26
N LEU A 139 12.26 -2.15 6.60
CA LEU A 139 13.51 -2.45 7.29
C LEU A 139 13.49 -3.86 7.92
N ASP A 140 12.39 -4.58 7.79
CA ASP A 140 12.32 -5.95 8.28
C ASP A 140 13.31 -6.82 7.48
N THR A 141 14.18 -7.49 8.19
CA THR A 141 15.11 -8.45 7.59
C THR A 141 14.43 -9.80 7.52
N VAL A 142 13.83 -10.11 6.38
CA VAL A 142 13.28 -11.44 6.14
C VAL A 142 14.31 -12.27 5.41
N SER A 143 14.66 -13.43 5.95
CA SER A 143 15.30 -14.48 5.17
C SER A 143 14.40 -14.75 3.97
N GLN A 144 14.86 -14.39 2.77
CA GLN A 144 14.18 -14.82 1.55
C GLN A 144 14.13 -16.35 1.59
N THR A 145 13.04 -16.89 2.07
CA THR A 145 12.79 -18.31 1.90
C THR A 145 12.69 -18.48 0.39
N ASN A 146 13.51 -19.35 -0.19
CA ASN A 146 13.32 -19.87 -1.54
C ASN A 146 12.00 -20.64 -1.52
N ALA A 147 10.91 -19.90 -1.37
CA ALA A 147 9.59 -20.48 -1.37
C ALA A 147 9.36 -21.09 -2.75
N GLU A 148 9.24 -22.37 -2.77
CA GLU A 148 8.90 -23.14 -3.96
C GLU A 148 7.64 -22.57 -4.59
N GLN A 149 7.50 -22.77 -5.90
CA GLN A 149 6.29 -22.43 -6.61
C GLN A 149 5.12 -23.14 -5.91
N THR A 150 4.20 -22.38 -5.34
CA THR A 150 3.02 -22.96 -4.70
C THR A 150 2.00 -23.37 -5.76
N SER A 151 1.42 -24.53 -5.61
CA SER A 151 0.24 -24.98 -6.34
C SER A 151 -0.79 -25.43 -5.31
N PRO A 152 -1.99 -24.85 -5.28
CA PRO A 152 -2.55 -23.83 -6.21
C PRO A 152 -1.92 -22.45 -6.05
N LEU A 153 -2.02 -21.62 -7.10
CA LEU A 153 -1.62 -20.20 -7.08
C LEU A 153 -2.55 -19.40 -6.17
N ARG A 154 -2.03 -18.75 -5.14
CA ARG A 154 -2.82 -17.97 -4.19
C ARG A 154 -2.96 -16.52 -4.66
N ILE A 155 -4.21 -16.10 -4.93
CA ILE A 155 -4.52 -14.80 -5.51
C ILE A 155 -5.25 -13.94 -4.51
N VAL A 156 -4.68 -12.77 -4.18
CA VAL A 156 -5.42 -11.80 -3.36
C VAL A 156 -6.50 -11.12 -4.20
N VAL A 157 -7.69 -11.08 -3.65
CA VAL A 157 -8.83 -10.36 -4.22
C VAL A 157 -9.40 -9.38 -3.20
N SER A 158 -10.00 -8.29 -3.70
CA SER A 158 -10.66 -7.31 -2.85
C SER A 158 -11.95 -7.90 -2.27
N ARG A 159 -12.13 -7.78 -0.96
CA ARG A 159 -13.36 -8.17 -0.28
C ARG A 159 -14.56 -7.33 -0.73
N SER A 160 -14.36 -6.03 -0.87
CA SER A 160 -15.44 -5.04 -1.08
C SER A 160 -15.65 -4.61 -2.52
N HIS A 161 -14.76 -4.97 -3.45
CA HIS A 161 -14.80 -4.48 -4.83
C HIS A 161 -14.50 -5.62 -5.80
N LYS A 162 -15.58 -6.18 -6.39
CA LYS A 162 -15.48 -7.14 -7.50
C LYS A 162 -15.82 -6.40 -8.80
N ARG A 163 -14.96 -6.46 -9.80
CA ARG A 163 -15.11 -5.85 -11.11
C ARG A 163 -15.10 -6.90 -12.21
N GLU A 164 -15.63 -6.55 -13.37
CA GLU A 164 -15.61 -7.42 -14.55
C GLU A 164 -14.19 -7.84 -14.92
N ALA A 165 -13.23 -6.90 -14.88
CA ALA A 165 -11.82 -7.20 -15.15
C ALA A 165 -11.22 -8.23 -14.18
N ASP A 166 -11.61 -8.23 -12.90
CA ASP A 166 -11.17 -9.24 -11.93
C ASP A 166 -11.72 -10.62 -12.35
N THR A 167 -12.99 -10.69 -12.77
CA THR A 167 -13.64 -11.93 -13.24
C THR A 167 -12.98 -12.46 -14.51
N LEU A 168 -12.70 -11.58 -15.47
CA LEU A 168 -12.04 -11.93 -16.71
C LEU A 168 -10.59 -12.43 -16.48
N PHE A 169 -9.87 -11.86 -15.52
CA PHE A 169 -8.55 -12.33 -15.14
C PHE A 169 -8.59 -13.76 -14.56
N LEU A 170 -9.56 -14.04 -13.69
CA LEU A 170 -9.72 -15.38 -13.12
C LEU A 170 -10.13 -16.40 -14.20
N GLN A 171 -11.00 -16.01 -15.13
CA GLN A 171 -11.37 -16.86 -16.27
C GLN A 171 -10.15 -17.23 -17.13
N LEU A 172 -9.26 -16.26 -17.37
CA LEU A 172 -8.02 -16.54 -18.10
C LEU A 172 -7.15 -17.60 -17.42
N LEU A 173 -7.03 -17.54 -16.10
CA LEU A 173 -6.25 -18.53 -15.36
C LEU A 173 -6.85 -19.91 -15.51
N GLN A 174 -8.19 -20.02 -15.48
CA GLN A 174 -8.90 -21.27 -15.72
C GLN A 174 -8.67 -21.79 -17.15
N ASP A 175 -8.80 -20.93 -18.16
CA ASP A 175 -8.58 -21.27 -19.57
C ASP A 175 -7.11 -21.68 -19.85
N SER A 176 -6.18 -21.22 -18.98
CA SER A 176 -4.76 -21.57 -19.02
C SER A 176 -4.41 -22.79 -18.16
N GLU A 177 -5.40 -23.51 -17.63
CA GLU A 177 -5.24 -24.66 -16.75
C GLU A 177 -4.36 -24.37 -15.51
N ILE A 178 -4.41 -23.10 -14.99
CA ILE A 178 -3.74 -22.71 -13.77
C ILE A 178 -4.70 -22.93 -12.60
N ASP A 179 -4.34 -23.87 -11.73
CA ASP A 179 -5.06 -24.08 -10.48
C ASP A 179 -4.80 -22.93 -9.50
N TYR A 180 -5.85 -22.34 -8.91
CA TYR A 180 -5.73 -21.20 -8.01
C TYR A 180 -6.73 -21.24 -6.86
N GLU A 181 -6.38 -20.55 -5.79
CA GLU A 181 -7.26 -20.23 -4.67
C GLU A 181 -7.31 -18.72 -4.41
N LEU A 182 -8.41 -18.26 -3.80
CA LEU A 182 -8.64 -16.84 -3.54
C LEU A 182 -8.42 -16.52 -2.07
N VAL A 183 -7.65 -15.47 -1.82
CA VAL A 183 -7.39 -14.89 -0.49
C VAL A 183 -8.07 -13.53 -0.42
N GLU A 184 -9.15 -13.41 0.37
CA GLU A 184 -9.88 -12.16 0.51
C GLU A 184 -9.27 -11.28 1.59
N LYS A 185 -8.88 -10.06 1.22
CA LYS A 185 -8.36 -9.01 2.13
C LYS A 185 -8.90 -7.64 1.74
N GLY A 186 -8.88 -6.70 2.71
CA GLY A 186 -9.13 -5.26 2.50
C GLY A 186 -7.83 -4.46 2.51
N SER A 187 -7.92 -3.13 2.23
CA SER A 187 -6.85 -2.16 2.44
C SER A 187 -5.49 -2.57 1.82
N SER A 188 -4.40 -1.98 2.26
CA SER A 188 -3.01 -2.34 1.96
C SER A 188 -2.62 -3.72 2.50
N LEU A 189 -3.46 -4.33 3.37
CA LEU A 189 -3.26 -5.70 3.86
C LEU A 189 -3.28 -6.74 2.74
N LYS A 190 -3.81 -6.39 1.57
CA LYS A 190 -3.72 -7.20 0.35
C LYS A 190 -2.27 -7.44 -0.08
N ILE A 191 -1.43 -6.41 0.03
CA ILE A 191 0.01 -6.52 -0.29
C ILE A 191 0.76 -7.14 0.88
N CYS A 192 0.39 -6.83 2.13
CA CYS A 192 0.97 -7.45 3.30
C CYS A 192 0.76 -8.97 3.34
N ALA A 193 -0.34 -9.49 2.79
CA ALA A 193 -0.56 -10.93 2.63
C ALA A 193 0.49 -11.61 1.74
N LEU A 194 1.08 -10.89 0.77
CA LEU A 194 2.21 -11.38 -0.02
C LEU A 194 3.49 -11.44 0.84
N CYS A 195 3.68 -10.46 1.72
CA CYS A 195 4.82 -10.42 2.65
C CYS A 195 4.76 -11.57 3.67
N ASP A 196 3.56 -11.90 4.15
CA ASP A 196 3.31 -12.96 5.14
C ASP A 196 3.27 -14.37 4.52
N ASP A 197 3.55 -14.52 3.23
CA ASP A 197 3.41 -15.80 2.50
C ASP A 197 1.99 -16.40 2.54
N GLU A 198 0.97 -15.54 2.70
CA GLU A 198 -0.43 -15.96 2.61
C GLU A 198 -0.93 -15.99 1.15
N ALA A 199 -0.28 -15.25 0.24
CA ALA A 199 -0.64 -15.16 -1.16
C ALA A 199 0.58 -14.97 -2.08
N ASP A 200 0.40 -15.22 -3.38
CA ASP A 200 1.46 -15.20 -4.38
C ASP A 200 1.38 -13.99 -5.30
N ILE A 201 0.16 -13.60 -5.71
CA ILE A 201 -0.07 -12.44 -6.58
C ILE A 201 -1.26 -11.61 -6.10
N TYR A 202 -1.20 -10.31 -6.39
CA TYR A 202 -2.31 -9.39 -6.22
C TYR A 202 -2.52 -8.55 -7.49
N PRO A 203 -3.45 -8.93 -8.38
CA PRO A 203 -3.87 -8.10 -9.50
C PRO A 203 -4.85 -7.02 -9.02
N ARG A 204 -4.70 -5.80 -9.54
CA ARG A 204 -5.59 -4.68 -9.23
C ARG A 204 -5.96 -3.92 -10.49
N PHE A 205 -7.21 -4.04 -10.92
CA PHE A 205 -7.76 -3.36 -12.10
C PHE A 205 -8.56 -2.10 -11.73
N GLY A 206 -8.95 -1.97 -10.46
CA GLY A 206 -9.67 -0.80 -9.99
C GLY A 206 -8.74 0.34 -9.56
N PRO A 207 -9.23 1.60 -9.55
CA PRO A 207 -8.42 2.74 -9.14
C PRO A 207 -7.97 2.60 -7.68
N THR A 208 -6.76 3.06 -7.43
CA THR A 208 -6.17 3.30 -6.12
C THR A 208 -5.36 4.58 -6.18
N SER A 209 -5.20 5.25 -5.06
CA SER A 209 -4.31 6.40 -4.96
C SER A 209 -2.87 5.96 -4.63
N GLU A 210 -1.91 6.87 -4.81
CA GLU A 210 -0.50 6.55 -4.50
C GLU A 210 -0.32 6.19 -3.02
N TRP A 211 -1.02 6.86 -2.10
CA TRP A 211 -0.93 6.61 -0.65
C TRP A 211 -1.46 5.24 -0.23
N ASP A 212 -2.43 4.64 -0.97
CA ASP A 212 -2.95 3.29 -0.70
C ASP A 212 -1.87 2.21 -0.90
N ILE A 213 -0.84 2.50 -1.71
CA ILE A 213 0.09 1.48 -2.22
C ILE A 213 1.54 1.73 -1.79
N ALA A 214 1.96 2.98 -1.68
CA ALA A 214 3.38 3.34 -1.55
C ALA A 214 4.07 2.70 -0.34
N ALA A 215 3.42 2.67 0.83
CA ALA A 215 3.99 2.06 2.02
C ALA A 215 4.18 0.54 1.83
N ALA A 216 3.14 -0.13 1.37
CA ALA A 216 3.16 -1.57 1.14
C ALA A 216 4.08 -1.98 -0.02
N ASP A 217 4.29 -1.13 -1.05
CA ASP A 217 5.26 -1.38 -2.13
C ASP A 217 6.70 -1.43 -1.60
N ALA A 218 7.10 -0.46 -0.76
CA ALA A 218 8.42 -0.48 -0.13
C ALA A 218 8.60 -1.69 0.80
N VAL A 219 7.57 -2.05 1.58
CA VAL A 219 7.58 -3.24 2.42
C VAL A 219 7.72 -4.49 1.56
N LEU A 220 6.88 -4.68 0.55
CA LEU A 220 6.94 -5.85 -0.33
C LEU A 220 8.30 -5.99 -1.01
N ALA A 221 8.92 -4.86 -1.41
CA ALA A 221 10.26 -4.87 -2.01
C ALA A 221 11.32 -5.41 -1.05
N SER A 222 11.25 -5.12 0.26
CA SER A 222 12.19 -5.66 1.27
C SER A 222 12.00 -7.16 1.49
N TYR A 223 10.80 -7.69 1.21
CA TYR A 223 10.49 -9.12 1.24
C TYR A 223 10.81 -9.83 -0.09
N GLY A 224 11.40 -9.13 -1.07
CA GLY A 224 11.80 -9.69 -2.36
C GLY A 224 10.70 -9.69 -3.43
N GLY A 225 9.56 -9.09 -3.13
CA GLY A 225 8.45 -8.94 -4.07
C GLY A 225 8.53 -7.66 -4.91
N SER A 226 7.50 -7.41 -5.68
CA SER A 226 7.49 -6.28 -6.60
C SER A 226 6.11 -5.97 -7.18
N ILE A 227 5.86 -4.69 -7.49
CA ILE A 227 4.61 -4.20 -8.09
C ILE A 227 4.91 -3.58 -9.46
N PHE A 228 4.14 -3.97 -10.48
CA PHE A 228 4.26 -3.49 -11.85
C PHE A 228 2.93 -2.93 -12.35
N SER A 229 3.00 -1.79 -13.03
CA SER A 229 1.90 -1.26 -13.82
C SER A 229 1.52 -2.25 -14.93
N LEU A 230 0.25 -2.38 -15.22
CA LEU A 230 -0.27 -3.17 -16.34
C LEU A 230 -0.38 -2.34 -17.64
N GLU A 231 -0.09 -1.04 -17.59
CA GLU A 231 -0.08 -0.17 -18.78
C GLU A 231 1.26 -0.23 -19.53
N ASP A 232 2.38 -0.17 -18.76
CA ASP A 232 3.73 -0.12 -19.35
C ASP A 232 4.65 -1.27 -18.88
N PHE A 233 4.18 -2.11 -17.97
CA PHE A 233 4.92 -3.23 -17.36
C PHE A 233 6.18 -2.80 -16.61
N GLU A 234 6.24 -1.52 -16.22
CA GLU A 234 7.31 -0.95 -15.40
C GLU A 234 6.92 -0.95 -13.93
N ARG A 235 7.91 -0.83 -13.04
CA ARG A 235 7.66 -0.61 -11.60
C ARG A 235 6.81 0.62 -11.39
N LEU A 236 5.86 0.57 -10.44
CA LEU A 236 5.04 1.74 -10.10
C LEU A 236 5.90 2.96 -9.78
N LYS A 237 5.43 4.12 -10.18
CA LYS A 237 6.07 5.42 -9.95
C LYS A 237 5.12 6.31 -9.15
N TYR A 238 5.69 7.10 -8.26
CA TYR A 238 4.99 8.03 -7.38
C TYR A 238 5.28 9.48 -7.79
N SER A 239 4.63 10.46 -7.15
CA SER A 239 4.73 11.89 -7.49
C SER A 239 4.19 12.20 -8.89
N LYS A 240 3.17 11.47 -9.31
CA LYS A 240 2.51 11.71 -10.58
C LYS A 240 1.63 12.96 -10.50
N LYS A 241 1.39 13.61 -11.65
CA LYS A 241 0.43 14.70 -11.74
C LYS A 241 -0.99 14.23 -11.39
N ASN A 242 -1.35 13.02 -11.83
CA ASN A 242 -2.55 12.32 -11.38
C ASN A 242 -2.16 11.37 -10.25
N ILE A 243 -2.73 11.56 -9.07
CA ILE A 243 -2.46 10.76 -7.88
C ILE A 243 -2.89 9.29 -8.01
N LEU A 244 -3.75 8.99 -8.99
CA LEU A 244 -4.24 7.63 -9.21
C LEU A 244 -3.14 6.73 -9.80
N ASN A 245 -3.11 5.51 -9.32
CA ASN A 245 -2.28 4.46 -9.89
C ASN A 245 -2.93 3.88 -11.14
N PRO A 246 -2.13 3.49 -12.15
CA PRO A 246 -2.61 2.63 -13.21
C PRO A 246 -3.07 1.28 -12.62
N PRO A 247 -3.81 0.46 -13.35
CA PRO A 247 -3.97 -0.96 -13.02
C PRO A 247 -2.59 -1.60 -12.82
N PHE A 248 -2.47 -2.49 -11.84
CA PHE A 248 -1.18 -3.09 -11.50
C PHE A 248 -1.30 -4.54 -11.08
N ILE A 249 -0.16 -5.21 -10.99
CA ILE A 249 -0.02 -6.52 -10.38
C ILE A 249 1.17 -6.54 -9.42
N ALA A 250 0.95 -7.08 -8.23
CA ALA A 250 2.01 -7.37 -7.28
C ALA A 250 2.36 -8.85 -7.28
N TYR A 251 3.65 -9.15 -7.18
CA TYR A 251 4.20 -10.50 -7.09
C TYR A 251 4.94 -10.66 -5.76
N ARG A 252 4.72 -11.77 -5.07
CA ARG A 252 5.35 -12.07 -3.79
C ARG A 252 6.88 -12.13 -3.87
N ASN A 253 7.41 -12.67 -4.95
CA ASN A 253 8.85 -12.80 -5.19
C ASN A 253 9.19 -12.91 -6.68
N GLU A 254 10.47 -12.93 -6.98
CA GLU A 254 10.96 -13.01 -8.36
C GLU A 254 10.64 -14.34 -9.05
N LEU A 255 10.54 -15.46 -8.30
CA LEU A 255 10.16 -16.75 -8.87
C LEU A 255 8.73 -16.72 -9.40
N ILE A 256 7.78 -16.26 -8.57
CA ILE A 256 6.38 -16.12 -8.97
C ILE A 256 6.26 -15.16 -10.16
N LYS A 257 6.96 -14.02 -10.11
CA LYS A 257 6.99 -13.09 -11.24
C LYS A 257 7.43 -13.76 -12.54
N ARG A 258 8.57 -14.43 -12.54
CA ARG A 258 9.10 -15.12 -13.75
C ARG A 258 8.13 -16.15 -14.30
N THR A 259 7.43 -16.84 -13.41
CA THR A 259 6.48 -17.90 -13.79
C THR A 259 5.23 -17.34 -14.47
N TYR A 260 4.71 -16.20 -13.99
CA TYR A 260 3.37 -15.72 -14.38
C TYR A 260 3.37 -14.43 -15.18
N SER A 261 4.43 -13.59 -15.17
CA SER A 261 4.40 -12.25 -15.80
C SER A 261 4.05 -12.29 -17.28
N GLN A 262 4.64 -13.21 -18.06
CA GLN A 262 4.37 -13.31 -19.49
C GLN A 262 2.90 -13.60 -19.78
N LYS A 263 2.28 -14.51 -19.02
CA LYS A 263 0.86 -14.84 -19.16
C LYS A 263 -0.03 -13.65 -18.83
N VAL A 264 0.35 -12.89 -17.79
CA VAL A 264 -0.37 -11.66 -17.41
C VAL A 264 -0.25 -10.60 -18.51
N GLU A 265 0.95 -10.37 -19.05
CA GLU A 265 1.17 -9.43 -20.16
C GLU A 265 0.35 -9.80 -21.40
N ASP A 266 0.40 -11.07 -21.81
CA ASP A 266 -0.33 -11.58 -22.97
C ASP A 266 -1.85 -11.42 -22.80
N TYR A 267 -2.32 -11.50 -21.56
CA TYR A 267 -3.73 -11.26 -21.24
C TYR A 267 -4.10 -9.78 -21.32
N VAL A 268 -3.34 -8.91 -20.66
CA VAL A 268 -3.61 -7.47 -20.67
C VAL A 268 -3.61 -6.92 -22.09
N LYS A 269 -2.67 -7.37 -22.94
CA LYS A 269 -2.62 -7.01 -24.37
C LYS A 269 -3.83 -7.47 -25.19
N LYS A 270 -4.59 -8.43 -24.71
CA LYS A 270 -5.84 -8.88 -25.36
C LYS A 270 -7.07 -8.12 -24.87
N LEU A 271 -6.98 -7.51 -23.67
CA LEU A 271 -8.06 -6.68 -23.10
C LEU A 271 -8.05 -5.24 -23.59
N LEU A 272 -6.87 -4.73 -23.98
CA LEU A 272 -6.63 -3.39 -24.54
C LEU A 272 -6.66 -3.43 -26.07
#